data_941501adbe43ef595f243ad7493f6af7
#
_entry.id   941501adbe43ef595f243ad7493f6af7
#
_cell.length_a   1.000
_cell.length_b   1.000
_cell.length_c   1.000
_cell.angle_alpha   90.00
_cell.angle_beta   90.00
_cell.angle_gamma   90.00
#
_symmetry.space_group_name_H-M   'P 1'
#
loop_
_entity.id
_entity.type
_entity.pdbx_description
1 polymer ?
#
loop_
_entity_poly.entity_id
_entity_poly.type
_entity_poly.pdbx_seq_one_letter_code
_entity_poly.pdbx_strand_id
1 'polypeptide(L)'
;SPYASVPLNRPDVLGDVPSMLMSSSGPLALKWNYLPKMIPWFLKFIMNSTTKKMMHTAKNMHQILDLALPAYDELFDEIDLEGLVENKGILYIWNDQDLKSRELEIKIRDELGVEQQLVNKAEIHDLEPHIKNFYHAGVFYPYARHARNPKKILLKLFDLFLKKGGKFNKLNIKDINFDNEKPLFKTENQSFIFDKAVIACGAFSKKLTDNLDEKIPLDTERGYHVHFKNCDHLLSRPVIFSNRGFGITPMEQGLRVVGTVEFGGLNNPLSKSRIKNLISNAKYMLGDLPEHEDEWLGFRPSLPDFLPVMGPSKNYKNIFYCFGHHHLGWTLGPISGKIVSGMIANEN
;
A
#
# COMPACT_ATOMS: atom_id res chain seq x y z
N SER A 1 2.21 8.89 5.61
CA SER A 1 3.37 9.61 6.13
C SER A 1 4.42 9.82 5.04
N PRO A 2 5.11 10.97 4.97
CA PRO A 2 6.03 11.35 3.89
C PRO A 2 7.20 10.36 3.66
N TYR A 3 7.58 9.56 4.66
CA TYR A 3 8.68 8.58 4.54
C TYR A 3 8.49 7.58 3.39
N ALA A 4 7.26 7.31 2.95
CA ALA A 4 6.95 6.35 1.89
C ALA A 4 7.08 6.94 0.47
N SER A 5 7.69 8.11 0.31
CA SER A 5 7.85 8.80 -0.97
C SER A 5 8.84 8.12 -1.94
N VAL A 6 9.78 7.32 -1.43
CA VAL A 6 10.78 6.63 -2.27
C VAL A 6 10.13 5.39 -2.91
N PRO A 7 10.00 5.36 -4.26
CA PRO A 7 9.36 4.24 -4.95
C PRO A 7 10.27 3.01 -5.03
N LEU A 8 9.69 1.84 -5.32
CA LEU A 8 10.44 0.59 -5.48
C LEU A 8 11.09 0.44 -6.87
N ASN A 9 10.67 1.21 -7.88
CA ASN A 9 11.24 1.20 -9.22
C ASN A 9 12.58 1.97 -9.28
N ARG A 10 13.55 1.49 -8.52
CA ARG A 10 14.89 2.09 -8.41
C ARG A 10 15.93 1.29 -9.21
N PRO A 11 16.96 1.96 -9.76
CA PRO A 11 18.01 1.28 -10.51
C PRO A 11 18.77 0.22 -9.70
N ASP A 12 19.03 0.48 -8.42
CA ASP A 12 19.72 -0.41 -7.50
C ASP A 12 18.93 -1.71 -7.24
N VAL A 13 17.60 -1.64 -7.14
CA VAL A 13 16.74 -2.81 -6.92
C VAL A 13 16.72 -3.75 -8.12
N LEU A 14 16.87 -3.23 -9.35
CA LEU A 14 16.81 -4.06 -10.56
C LEU A 14 17.90 -5.13 -10.59
N GLY A 15 19.08 -4.83 -10.08
CA GLY A 15 20.20 -5.80 -9.97
C GLY A 15 19.89 -6.97 -9.06
N ASP A 16 19.09 -6.76 -8.04
CA ASP A 16 18.78 -7.76 -7.00
C ASP A 16 17.56 -8.64 -7.35
N VAL A 17 16.75 -8.25 -8.35
CA VAL A 17 15.52 -8.99 -8.74
C VAL A 17 15.79 -10.46 -9.04
N PRO A 18 16.84 -10.86 -9.80
CA PRO A 18 17.09 -12.28 -10.06
C PRO A 18 17.36 -13.08 -8.78
N SER A 19 18.19 -12.55 -7.88
CA SER A 19 18.50 -13.21 -6.60
C SER A 19 17.28 -13.32 -5.70
N MET A 20 16.43 -12.28 -5.65
CA MET A 20 15.17 -12.28 -4.90
C MET A 20 14.18 -13.33 -5.40
N LEU A 21 14.08 -13.52 -6.73
CA LEU A 21 13.20 -14.51 -7.34
C LEU A 21 13.68 -15.96 -7.14
N MET A 22 15.00 -16.16 -7.06
CA MET A 22 15.59 -17.49 -6.84
C MET A 22 15.47 -17.93 -5.37
N SER A 23 15.32 -17.00 -4.44
CA SER A 23 15.19 -17.31 -3.02
C SER A 23 13.76 -17.75 -2.68
N SER A 24 13.60 -18.94 -2.15
CA SER A 24 12.30 -19.45 -1.66
C SER A 24 11.76 -18.63 -0.48
N SER A 25 12.62 -17.99 0.30
CA SER A 25 12.30 -17.12 1.43
C SER A 25 12.40 -15.61 1.09
N GLY A 26 12.74 -15.28 -0.16
CA GLY A 26 12.91 -13.90 -0.61
C GLY A 26 11.62 -13.07 -0.55
N PRO A 27 11.75 -11.73 -0.54
CA PRO A 27 10.62 -10.81 -0.47
C PRO A 27 9.79 -10.82 -1.76
N LEU A 28 10.36 -11.28 -2.87
CA LEU A 28 9.75 -11.26 -4.20
C LEU A 28 9.44 -12.69 -4.68
N ALA A 29 8.29 -12.87 -5.30
CA ALA A 29 7.88 -14.12 -5.92
C ALA A 29 7.13 -13.90 -7.23
N LEU A 30 7.20 -14.89 -8.11
CA LEU A 30 6.51 -14.90 -9.39
C LEU A 30 5.80 -16.24 -9.60
N LYS A 31 4.54 -16.20 -9.99
CA LYS A 31 3.83 -17.34 -10.54
C LYS A 31 4.21 -17.48 -12.02
N TRP A 32 5.01 -18.48 -12.35
CA TRP A 32 5.57 -18.65 -13.71
C TRP A 32 4.51 -18.72 -14.80
N ASN A 33 3.34 -19.29 -14.52
CA ASN A 33 2.19 -19.31 -15.44
C ASN A 33 1.61 -17.91 -15.72
N TYR A 34 1.91 -16.93 -14.87
CA TYR A 34 1.46 -15.55 -15.03
C TYR A 34 2.49 -14.64 -15.73
N LEU A 35 3.76 -15.08 -15.81
CA LEU A 35 4.86 -14.30 -16.40
C LEU A 35 4.54 -13.73 -17.79
N PRO A 36 3.99 -14.50 -18.77
CA PRO A 36 3.71 -13.94 -20.10
C PRO A 36 2.81 -12.71 -20.09
N LYS A 37 1.84 -12.67 -19.16
CA LYS A 37 0.96 -11.50 -18.98
C LYS A 37 1.66 -10.32 -18.34
N MET A 38 2.69 -10.56 -17.53
CA MET A 38 3.44 -9.53 -16.83
C MET A 38 4.55 -8.88 -17.65
N ILE A 39 5.02 -9.52 -18.75
CA ILE A 39 6.12 -8.99 -19.55
C ILE A 39 5.91 -7.53 -19.97
N PRO A 40 4.75 -7.10 -20.53
CA PRO A 40 4.53 -5.71 -20.89
C PRO A 40 4.60 -4.74 -19.70
N TRP A 41 4.16 -5.19 -18.52
CA TRP A 41 4.23 -4.42 -17.30
C TRP A 41 5.69 -4.28 -16.82
N PHE A 42 6.45 -5.38 -16.78
CA PHE A 42 7.86 -5.37 -16.39
C PHE A 42 8.72 -4.50 -17.32
N LEU A 43 8.48 -4.53 -18.63
CA LEU A 43 9.18 -3.64 -19.56
C LEU A 43 8.93 -2.17 -19.21
N LYS A 44 7.69 -1.79 -18.95
CA LYS A 44 7.36 -0.43 -18.51
C LYS A 44 7.97 -0.10 -17.14
N PHE A 45 7.99 -1.05 -16.21
CA PHE A 45 8.63 -0.89 -14.90
C PHE A 45 10.13 -0.58 -15.06
N ILE A 46 10.86 -1.37 -15.85
CA ILE A 46 12.29 -1.15 -16.13
C ILE A 46 12.50 0.23 -16.78
N MET A 47 11.67 0.60 -17.78
CA MET A 47 11.73 1.91 -18.42
C MET A 47 11.48 3.07 -17.45
N ASN A 48 10.77 2.85 -16.36
CA ASN A 48 10.51 3.84 -15.29
C ASN A 48 11.53 3.77 -14.15
N SER A 49 12.45 2.81 -14.15
CA SER A 49 13.46 2.63 -13.09
C SER A 49 14.76 3.41 -13.32
N THR A 50 14.75 4.45 -14.14
CA THR A 50 15.91 5.36 -14.28
C THR A 50 15.94 6.35 -13.13
N THR A 51 17.14 6.80 -12.73
CA THR A 51 17.30 7.80 -11.64
C THR A 51 16.43 9.04 -11.83
N LYS A 52 16.36 9.56 -13.06
CA LYS A 52 15.53 10.74 -13.39
C LYS A 52 14.05 10.48 -13.15
N LYS A 53 13.52 9.35 -13.60
CA LYS A 53 12.10 8.99 -13.43
C LYS A 53 11.77 8.63 -11.99
N MET A 54 12.66 7.91 -11.32
CA MET A 54 12.55 7.61 -9.89
C MET A 54 12.44 8.91 -9.07
N MET A 55 13.33 9.89 -9.29
CA MET A 55 13.27 11.19 -8.60
C MET A 55 12.00 11.96 -8.93
N HIS A 56 11.53 11.90 -10.18
CA HIS A 56 10.25 12.50 -10.57
C HIS A 56 9.10 11.86 -9.78
N THR A 57 9.03 10.53 -9.73
CA THR A 57 8.02 9.80 -8.96
C THR A 57 8.11 10.13 -7.48
N ALA A 58 9.32 10.12 -6.89
CA ALA A 58 9.53 10.43 -5.48
C ALA A 58 9.02 11.83 -5.10
N LYS A 59 9.31 12.85 -5.92
CA LYS A 59 8.83 14.22 -5.72
C LYS A 59 7.31 14.33 -5.78
N ASN A 60 6.68 13.73 -6.80
CA ASN A 60 5.22 13.77 -6.92
C ASN A 60 4.53 13.00 -5.78
N MET A 61 5.06 11.83 -5.42
CA MET A 61 4.53 11.07 -4.28
C MET A 61 4.69 11.82 -2.96
N HIS A 62 5.82 12.50 -2.77
CA HIS A 62 6.05 13.29 -1.56
C HIS A 62 5.00 14.39 -1.41
N GLN A 63 4.70 15.14 -2.48
CA GLN A 63 3.69 16.21 -2.45
C GLN A 63 2.31 15.71 -2.01
N ILE A 64 1.91 14.52 -2.46
CA ILE A 64 0.61 13.94 -2.08
C ILE A 64 0.67 13.36 -0.66
N LEU A 65 1.78 12.71 -0.30
CA LEU A 65 1.97 12.09 1.02
C LEU A 65 2.08 13.12 2.15
N ASP A 66 2.61 14.30 1.86
CA ASP A 66 2.71 15.40 2.82
C ASP A 66 1.32 15.91 3.23
N LEU A 67 0.38 15.87 2.31
CA LEU A 67 -1.03 16.22 2.56
C LEU A 67 -1.86 15.08 3.19
N ALA A 68 -1.29 13.87 3.31
CA ALA A 68 -2.07 12.71 3.75
C ALA A 68 -2.49 12.79 5.22
N LEU A 69 -1.59 13.19 6.13
CA LEU A 69 -1.92 13.32 7.55
C LEU A 69 -2.91 14.46 7.81
N PRO A 70 -2.74 15.68 7.27
CA PRO A 70 -3.75 16.73 7.37
C PRO A 70 -5.14 16.30 6.88
N ALA A 71 -5.21 15.58 5.74
CA ALA A 71 -6.47 15.09 5.22
C ALA A 71 -7.12 14.01 6.12
N TYR A 72 -6.30 13.23 6.83
CA TYR A 72 -6.79 12.32 7.86
C TYR A 72 -7.29 13.06 9.09
N ASP A 73 -6.58 14.10 9.55
CA ASP A 73 -6.99 14.87 10.71
C ASP A 73 -8.37 15.50 10.48
N GLU A 74 -8.60 16.15 9.33
CA GLU A 74 -9.91 16.69 8.95
C GLU A 74 -11.03 15.61 8.96
N LEU A 75 -10.73 14.41 8.46
CA LEU A 75 -11.71 13.32 8.41
C LEU A 75 -11.97 12.71 9.79
N PHE A 76 -10.95 12.67 10.62
CA PHE A 76 -11.00 12.06 11.95
C PHE A 76 -11.66 12.96 12.98
N ASP A 77 -11.73 14.27 12.76
CA ASP A 77 -12.49 15.20 13.58
C ASP A 77 -13.99 14.88 13.58
N GLU A 78 -14.48 14.16 12.56
CA GLU A 78 -15.90 13.78 12.43
C GLU A 78 -16.23 12.40 13.06
N ILE A 79 -15.24 11.63 13.53
CA ILE A 79 -15.44 10.30 14.10
C ILE A 79 -14.61 10.09 15.37
N ASP A 80 -15.17 9.36 16.32
CA ASP A 80 -14.42 8.93 17.49
C ASP A 80 -13.42 7.80 17.14
N LEU A 81 -12.14 8.03 17.42
CA LEU A 81 -11.03 7.13 17.13
C LEU A 81 -10.33 6.61 18.38
N GLU A 82 -10.91 6.73 19.54
CA GLU A 82 -10.25 6.36 20.80
C GLU A 82 -9.53 5.00 20.70
N GLY A 83 -8.21 5.01 20.91
CA GLY A 83 -7.37 3.82 20.88
C GLY A 83 -7.17 3.16 19.49
N LEU A 84 -7.72 3.72 18.40
CA LEU A 84 -7.62 3.13 17.05
C LEU A 84 -6.44 3.63 16.25
N VAL A 85 -5.81 4.73 16.63
CA VAL A 85 -4.65 5.32 15.96
C VAL A 85 -3.56 5.64 16.97
N GLU A 86 -2.32 5.28 16.62
CA GLU A 86 -1.14 5.54 17.45
C GLU A 86 -0.14 6.42 16.71
N ASN A 87 0.45 7.39 17.43
CA ASN A 87 1.44 8.36 16.94
C ASN A 87 2.84 8.04 17.48
N LYS A 88 3.29 6.80 17.33
CA LYS A 88 4.57 6.30 17.90
C LYS A 88 5.69 6.18 16.88
N GLY A 89 5.49 6.71 15.68
CA GLY A 89 6.45 6.56 14.60
C GLY A 89 6.47 5.18 13.99
N ILE A 90 7.46 4.95 13.12
CA ILE A 90 7.77 3.65 12.52
C ILE A 90 9.28 3.45 12.49
N LEU A 91 9.73 2.23 12.75
CA LEU A 91 11.14 1.86 12.79
C LEU A 91 11.48 0.94 11.62
N TYR A 92 12.46 1.31 10.81
CA TYR A 92 13.07 0.46 9.80
C TYR A 92 14.41 -0.04 10.33
N ILE A 93 14.64 -1.33 10.30
CA ILE A 93 15.89 -1.96 10.75
C ILE A 93 16.51 -2.80 9.63
N TRP A 94 17.82 -2.97 9.70
CA TRP A 94 18.58 -3.84 8.81
C TRP A 94 19.79 -4.48 9.51
N ASN A 95 20.26 -5.57 8.94
CA ASN A 95 21.42 -6.30 9.45
C ASN A 95 22.69 -6.13 8.61
N ASP A 96 22.67 -5.30 7.57
CA ASP A 96 23.84 -4.97 6.79
C ASP A 96 24.77 -4.08 7.60
N GLN A 97 26.07 -4.37 7.57
CA GLN A 97 27.09 -3.50 8.17
C GLN A 97 27.41 -2.29 7.28
N ASP A 98 27.16 -2.41 5.97
CA ASP A 98 27.39 -1.35 5.01
C ASP A 98 26.09 -0.56 4.73
N LEU A 99 26.09 0.71 5.09
CA LEU A 99 24.98 1.64 4.84
C LEU A 99 24.81 2.01 3.35
N LYS A 100 25.78 1.67 2.47
CA LYS A 100 25.74 2.06 1.04
C LYS A 100 24.46 1.63 0.35
N SER A 101 23.94 0.44 0.70
CA SER A 101 22.68 -0.06 0.16
C SER A 101 21.45 0.80 0.54
N ARG A 102 21.59 1.67 1.55
CA ARG A 102 20.54 2.53 2.09
C ARG A 102 20.77 4.03 1.87
N GLU A 103 21.99 4.42 1.53
CA GLU A 103 22.37 5.82 1.32
C GLU A 103 21.46 6.55 0.34
N LEU A 104 21.12 5.89 -0.77
CA LEU A 104 20.26 6.50 -1.78
C LEU A 104 18.86 6.82 -1.22
N GLU A 105 18.25 5.90 -0.48
CA GLU A 105 16.94 6.13 0.13
C GLU A 105 16.97 7.23 1.18
N ILE A 106 18.00 7.21 2.04
CA ILE A 106 18.19 8.21 3.09
C ILE A 106 18.36 9.59 2.44
N LYS A 107 19.27 9.69 1.46
CA LYS A 107 19.55 10.94 0.75
C LYS A 107 18.31 11.50 0.03
N ILE A 108 17.53 10.66 -0.65
CA ILE A 108 16.31 11.12 -1.32
C ILE A 108 15.32 11.69 -0.30
N ARG A 109 15.16 11.05 0.86
CA ARG A 109 14.26 11.53 1.91
C ARG A 109 14.75 12.83 2.53
N ASP A 110 16.07 12.97 2.74
CA ASP A 110 16.68 14.23 3.21
C ASP A 110 16.44 15.37 2.20
N GLU A 111 16.67 15.11 0.89
CA GLU A 111 16.43 16.09 -0.18
C GLU A 111 14.93 16.49 -0.28
N LEU A 112 14.02 15.61 0.13
CA LEU A 112 12.58 15.88 0.16
C LEU A 112 12.12 16.50 1.50
N GLY A 113 13.02 16.70 2.47
CA GLY A 113 12.68 17.27 3.77
C GLY A 113 11.92 16.29 4.69
N VAL A 114 12.00 14.97 4.44
CA VAL A 114 11.36 13.98 5.30
C VAL A 114 12.16 13.84 6.58
N GLU A 115 11.52 14.12 7.71
CA GLU A 115 12.18 13.94 9.01
C GLU A 115 12.44 12.47 9.29
N GLN A 116 13.70 12.13 9.48
CA GLN A 116 14.20 10.79 9.75
C GLN A 116 15.40 10.83 10.70
N GLN A 117 15.52 9.81 11.52
CA GLN A 117 16.60 9.70 12.52
C GLN A 117 17.32 8.37 12.28
N LEU A 118 18.60 8.46 11.95
CA LEU A 118 19.46 7.28 11.92
C LEU A 118 19.64 6.78 13.34
N VAL A 119 19.39 5.51 13.57
CA VAL A 119 19.48 4.89 14.90
C VAL A 119 20.45 3.72 14.88
N ASN A 120 21.32 3.70 15.91
CA ASN A 120 22.26 2.63 16.13
C ASN A 120 21.60 1.46 16.90
N LYS A 121 22.39 0.42 17.15
CA LYS A 121 21.94 -0.81 17.80
C LYS A 121 21.38 -0.60 19.22
N ALA A 122 21.98 0.29 20.02
CA ALA A 122 21.52 0.58 21.37
C ALA A 122 20.18 1.35 21.33
N GLU A 123 20.10 2.36 20.48
CA GLU A 123 18.88 3.14 20.29
C GLU A 123 17.70 2.29 19.75
N ILE A 124 17.97 1.32 18.87
CA ILE A 124 16.95 0.37 18.42
C ILE A 124 16.45 -0.49 19.59
N HIS A 125 17.38 -0.97 20.43
CA HIS A 125 17.02 -1.75 21.62
C HIS A 125 16.17 -0.94 22.60
N ASP A 126 16.52 0.33 22.82
CA ASP A 126 15.75 1.23 23.68
C ASP A 126 14.34 1.51 23.12
N LEU A 127 14.21 1.65 21.80
CA LEU A 127 12.94 1.83 21.13
C LEU A 127 12.05 0.59 21.16
N GLU A 128 12.62 -0.61 20.97
CA GLU A 128 11.93 -1.89 20.83
C GLU A 128 12.72 -3.04 21.48
N PRO A 129 12.67 -3.18 22.81
CA PRO A 129 13.55 -4.09 23.55
C PRO A 129 13.26 -5.59 23.31
N HIS A 130 12.08 -5.94 22.78
CA HIS A 130 11.74 -7.33 22.52
C HIS A 130 12.24 -7.85 21.16
N ILE A 131 12.83 -6.99 20.30
CA ILE A 131 13.44 -7.44 19.05
C ILE A 131 14.76 -8.13 19.36
N LYS A 132 14.94 -9.35 18.82
CA LYS A 132 16.20 -10.09 18.94
C LYS A 132 17.35 -9.31 18.30
N ASN A 133 18.53 -9.44 18.89
CA ASN A 133 19.70 -8.64 18.60
C ASN A 133 20.46 -9.07 17.31
N PHE A 134 19.79 -9.08 16.16
CA PHE A 134 20.35 -9.43 14.84
C PHE A 134 20.61 -8.21 13.93
N TYR A 135 20.13 -7.05 14.31
CA TYR A 135 20.22 -5.80 13.54
C TYR A 135 21.52 -5.04 13.85
N HIS A 136 21.92 -4.18 12.93
CA HIS A 136 23.09 -3.30 13.10
C HIS A 136 22.73 -1.83 13.18
N ALA A 137 21.77 -1.39 12.37
CA ALA A 137 21.32 -0.01 12.33
C ALA A 137 19.88 0.09 11.85
N GLY A 138 19.32 1.29 11.88
CA GLY A 138 17.96 1.57 11.45
C GLY A 138 17.73 3.03 11.12
N VAL A 139 16.50 3.31 10.67
CA VAL A 139 15.95 4.65 10.56
C VAL A 139 14.61 4.70 11.29
N PHE A 140 14.47 5.68 12.14
CA PHE A 140 13.22 5.99 12.83
C PHE A 140 12.54 7.19 12.19
N TYR A 141 11.24 7.06 11.90
CA TYR A 141 10.37 8.12 11.36
C TYR A 141 9.37 8.53 12.44
N PRO A 142 9.63 9.61 13.21
CA PRO A 142 8.88 9.93 14.43
C PRO A 142 7.42 10.32 14.17
N TYR A 143 7.14 10.97 13.04
CA TYR A 143 5.79 11.45 12.70
C TYR A 143 4.92 10.44 11.95
N ALA A 144 5.36 9.20 11.83
CA ALA A 144 4.50 8.15 11.27
C ALA A 144 3.40 7.76 12.26
N ARG A 145 2.19 7.57 11.72
CA ARG A 145 1.03 7.06 12.46
C ARG A 145 0.67 5.68 11.97
N HIS A 146 0.11 4.87 12.84
CA HIS A 146 -0.44 3.59 12.42
C HIS A 146 -1.83 3.35 13.01
N ALA A 147 -2.67 2.63 12.24
CA ALA A 147 -4.00 2.23 12.67
C ALA A 147 -3.91 0.88 13.41
N ARG A 148 -4.41 0.83 14.64
CA ARG A 148 -4.50 -0.40 15.42
C ARG A 148 -5.62 -1.32 14.94
N ASN A 149 -6.68 -0.75 14.37
CA ASN A 149 -7.77 -1.52 13.75
C ASN A 149 -8.35 -0.80 12.53
N PRO A 150 -7.74 -0.97 11.33
CA PRO A 150 -8.22 -0.33 10.11
C PRO A 150 -9.67 -0.67 9.76
N LYS A 151 -10.13 -1.89 10.09
CA LYS A 151 -11.52 -2.30 9.83
C LYS A 151 -12.51 -1.49 10.64
N LYS A 152 -12.25 -1.28 11.94
CA LYS A 152 -13.12 -0.45 12.78
C LYS A 152 -13.17 0.99 12.29
N ILE A 153 -12.02 1.55 11.90
CA ILE A 153 -11.96 2.91 11.33
C ILE A 153 -12.81 3.00 10.07
N LEU A 154 -12.66 2.04 9.12
CA LEU A 154 -13.46 2.02 7.90
C LEU A 154 -14.96 1.88 8.19
N LEU A 155 -15.37 1.10 9.18
CA LEU A 155 -16.77 0.98 9.56
C LEU A 155 -17.33 2.29 10.13
N LYS A 156 -16.56 2.99 10.97
CA LYS A 156 -16.96 4.33 11.47
C LYS A 156 -17.11 5.35 10.33
N LEU A 157 -16.17 5.34 9.36
CA LEU A 157 -16.27 6.19 8.16
C LEU A 157 -17.46 5.82 7.27
N PHE A 158 -17.75 4.54 7.15
CA PHE A 158 -18.91 4.06 6.41
C PHE A 158 -20.23 4.48 7.08
N ASP A 159 -20.31 4.39 8.40
CA ASP A 159 -21.47 4.87 9.15
C ASP A 159 -21.65 6.38 9.01
N LEU A 160 -20.56 7.16 9.02
CA LEU A 160 -20.59 8.59 8.74
C LEU A 160 -21.09 8.89 7.33
N PHE A 161 -20.63 8.14 6.33
CA PHE A 161 -21.10 8.26 4.95
C PHE A 161 -22.62 8.03 4.84
N LEU A 162 -23.14 7.00 5.50
CA LEU A 162 -24.58 6.73 5.52
C LEU A 162 -25.38 7.82 6.24
N LYS A 163 -24.86 8.32 7.39
CA LYS A 163 -25.48 9.44 8.13
C LYS A 163 -25.53 10.73 7.33
N LYS A 164 -24.54 10.96 6.46
CA LYS A 164 -24.51 12.11 5.53
C LYS A 164 -25.40 11.89 4.28
N GLY A 165 -26.20 10.84 4.23
CA GLY A 165 -27.15 10.55 3.14
C GLY A 165 -26.57 9.71 2.00
N GLY A 166 -25.35 9.19 2.14
CA GLY A 166 -24.77 8.24 1.20
C GLY A 166 -25.58 6.96 1.10
N LYS A 167 -25.58 6.33 -0.06
CA LYS A 167 -26.27 5.05 -0.31
C LYS A 167 -25.27 3.98 -0.69
N PHE A 168 -25.44 2.79 -0.16
CA PHE A 168 -24.60 1.63 -0.47
C PHE A 168 -25.42 0.52 -1.11
N ASN A 169 -24.97 0.05 -2.28
CA ASN A 169 -25.55 -1.09 -2.98
C ASN A 169 -24.45 -2.14 -3.19
N LYS A 170 -24.60 -3.32 -2.61
CA LYS A 170 -23.67 -4.45 -2.81
C LYS A 170 -23.98 -5.13 -4.15
N LEU A 171 -23.40 -4.62 -5.23
CA LEU A 171 -23.64 -5.06 -6.59
C LEU A 171 -22.33 -5.40 -7.30
N ASN A 172 -22.42 -6.36 -8.23
CA ASN A 172 -21.29 -6.72 -9.10
C ASN A 172 -21.51 -6.01 -10.45
N ILE A 173 -20.74 -4.94 -10.67
CA ILE A 173 -20.75 -4.22 -11.95
C ILE A 173 -20.03 -5.07 -12.99
N LYS A 174 -20.72 -5.39 -14.06
CA LYS A 174 -20.22 -6.21 -15.17
C LYS A 174 -19.63 -5.34 -16.28
N ASP A 175 -20.29 -4.20 -16.56
CA ASP A 175 -19.98 -3.34 -17.67
C ASP A 175 -20.38 -1.88 -17.39
N ILE A 176 -19.77 -0.96 -18.13
CA ILE A 176 -20.07 0.47 -18.11
C ILE A 176 -20.37 0.88 -19.54
N ASN A 177 -21.57 1.41 -19.77
CA ASN A 177 -22.02 2.00 -21.02
C ASN A 177 -22.40 3.47 -20.79
N PHE A 178 -22.97 4.11 -21.78
CA PHE A 178 -23.44 5.49 -21.69
C PHE A 178 -24.85 5.63 -22.23
N ASP A 179 -25.63 6.48 -21.58
CA ASP A 179 -26.89 6.97 -22.04
C ASP A 179 -26.87 8.51 -22.00
N ASN A 180 -26.93 9.17 -23.17
CA ASN A 180 -26.79 10.62 -23.29
C ASN A 180 -25.57 11.19 -22.50
N GLU A 181 -24.40 10.61 -22.72
CA GLU A 181 -23.13 10.93 -22.04
C GLU A 181 -23.09 10.59 -20.53
N LYS A 182 -24.19 10.11 -19.93
CA LYS A 182 -24.24 9.69 -18.53
C LYS A 182 -23.75 8.24 -18.37
N PRO A 183 -22.91 7.95 -17.38
CA PRO A 183 -22.46 6.58 -17.10
C PRO A 183 -23.62 5.67 -16.73
N LEU A 184 -23.77 4.56 -17.45
CA LEU A 184 -24.76 3.51 -17.24
C LEU A 184 -24.05 2.23 -16.79
N PHE A 185 -24.17 1.91 -15.52
CA PHE A 185 -23.58 0.72 -14.90
C PHE A 185 -24.52 -0.47 -15.04
N LYS A 186 -24.02 -1.57 -15.60
CA LYS A 186 -24.76 -2.81 -15.76
C LYS A 186 -24.34 -3.87 -14.75
N THR A 187 -25.32 -4.48 -14.12
CA THR A 187 -25.22 -5.73 -13.35
C THR A 187 -25.82 -6.88 -14.19
N GLU A 188 -25.98 -8.06 -13.60
CA GLU A 188 -26.67 -9.16 -14.29
C GLU A 188 -28.15 -8.84 -14.60
N ASN A 189 -28.83 -8.15 -13.69
CA ASN A 189 -30.29 -8.01 -13.73
C ASN A 189 -30.79 -6.55 -13.77
N GLN A 190 -29.89 -5.57 -13.59
CA GLN A 190 -30.26 -4.17 -13.43
C GLN A 190 -29.24 -3.24 -14.08
N SER A 191 -29.69 -2.03 -14.40
CA SER A 191 -28.82 -0.95 -14.86
C SER A 191 -29.10 0.32 -14.04
N PHE A 192 -28.03 1.10 -13.82
CA PHE A 192 -28.07 2.32 -13.03
C PHE A 192 -27.41 3.44 -13.82
N ILE A 193 -28.08 4.59 -13.92
CA ILE A 193 -27.56 5.78 -14.58
C ILE A 193 -27.19 6.80 -13.52
N PHE A 194 -26.03 7.45 -13.70
CA PHE A 194 -25.54 8.50 -12.82
C PHE A 194 -25.06 9.69 -13.65
N ASP A 195 -25.06 10.88 -13.06
CA ASP A 195 -24.52 12.07 -13.73
C ASP A 195 -22.99 11.98 -13.86
N LYS A 196 -22.32 11.53 -12.81
CA LYS A 196 -20.86 11.33 -12.77
C LYS A 196 -20.55 10.04 -12.01
N ALA A 197 -19.40 9.42 -12.30
CA ALA A 197 -18.97 8.21 -11.64
C ALA A 197 -17.46 8.21 -11.36
N VAL A 198 -17.07 7.58 -10.23
CA VAL A 198 -15.67 7.36 -9.88
C VAL A 198 -15.38 5.87 -9.86
N ILE A 199 -14.40 5.45 -10.65
CA ILE A 199 -13.86 4.08 -10.60
C ILE A 199 -12.75 4.04 -9.55
N ALA A 200 -13.05 3.42 -8.40
CA ALA A 200 -12.16 3.30 -7.24
C ALA A 200 -12.04 1.84 -6.75
N CYS A 201 -12.01 0.88 -7.69
CA CYS A 201 -12.07 -0.56 -7.41
C CYS A 201 -10.69 -1.21 -7.17
N GLY A 202 -9.65 -0.43 -6.84
CA GLY A 202 -8.29 -0.93 -6.59
C GLY A 202 -7.76 -1.77 -7.76
N ALA A 203 -7.27 -2.98 -7.49
CA ALA A 203 -6.72 -3.86 -8.53
C ALA A 203 -7.78 -4.37 -9.54
N PHE A 204 -9.07 -4.27 -9.20
CA PHE A 204 -10.17 -4.66 -10.09
C PHE A 204 -10.58 -3.56 -11.08
N SER A 205 -10.05 -2.34 -10.92
CA SER A 205 -10.36 -1.20 -11.81
C SER A 205 -9.98 -1.46 -13.27
N LYS A 206 -8.92 -2.26 -13.51
CA LYS A 206 -8.45 -2.57 -14.86
C LYS A 206 -9.55 -3.10 -15.79
N LYS A 207 -10.39 -3.99 -15.30
CA LYS A 207 -11.49 -4.54 -16.10
C LYS A 207 -12.46 -3.45 -16.56
N LEU A 208 -12.75 -2.47 -15.71
CA LEU A 208 -13.68 -1.39 -16.02
C LEU A 208 -13.02 -0.36 -16.95
N THR A 209 -11.73 -0.07 -16.81
CA THR A 209 -11.02 0.83 -17.73
C THR A 209 -10.82 0.20 -19.10
N ASP A 210 -10.57 -1.11 -19.18
CA ASP A 210 -10.48 -1.84 -20.44
C ASP A 210 -11.83 -1.81 -21.22
N ASN A 211 -12.98 -1.85 -20.52
CA ASN A 211 -14.32 -1.69 -21.10
C ASN A 211 -14.56 -0.27 -21.66
N LEU A 212 -13.82 0.72 -21.17
CA LEU A 212 -13.83 2.10 -21.65
C LEU A 212 -12.76 2.39 -22.72
N ASP A 213 -12.14 1.35 -23.27
CA ASP A 213 -11.01 1.46 -24.21
C ASP A 213 -9.82 2.28 -23.68
N GLU A 214 -9.69 2.44 -22.36
CA GLU A 214 -8.58 3.09 -21.70
C GLU A 214 -7.59 2.06 -21.12
N LYS A 215 -6.51 1.80 -21.86
CA LYS A 215 -5.49 0.80 -21.52
C LYS A 215 -4.51 1.33 -20.46
N ILE A 216 -4.92 1.30 -19.21
CA ILE A 216 -4.06 1.64 -18.07
C ILE A 216 -3.24 0.39 -17.68
N PRO A 217 -1.89 0.50 -17.54
CA PRO A 217 -1.03 -0.63 -17.23
C PRO A 217 -1.10 -1.04 -15.75
N LEU A 218 -2.32 -1.24 -15.26
CA LEU A 218 -2.60 -1.70 -13.90
C LEU A 218 -2.44 -3.21 -13.81
N ASP A 219 -1.70 -3.68 -12.84
CA ASP A 219 -1.65 -5.09 -12.43
C ASP A 219 -1.66 -5.19 -10.91
N THR A 220 -1.48 -6.38 -10.36
CA THR A 220 -1.51 -6.56 -8.90
C THR A 220 -0.23 -7.17 -8.36
N GLU A 221 0.30 -6.52 -7.33
CA GLU A 221 1.27 -7.09 -6.41
C GLU A 221 0.52 -7.74 -5.25
N ARG A 222 0.57 -9.06 -5.19
CA ARG A 222 -0.09 -9.84 -4.14
C ARG A 222 0.71 -9.73 -2.86
N GLY A 223 0.08 -9.30 -1.79
CA GLY A 223 0.65 -9.18 -0.46
C GLY A 223 -0.03 -10.10 0.53
N TYR A 224 0.71 -10.53 1.53
CA TYR A 224 0.24 -11.49 2.52
C TYR A 224 0.31 -10.93 3.92
N HIS A 225 -0.58 -11.36 4.79
CA HIS A 225 -0.38 -11.19 6.22
C HIS A 225 -0.85 -12.40 7.04
N VAL A 226 -0.29 -12.50 8.23
CA VAL A 226 -0.74 -13.38 9.32
C VAL A 226 -0.91 -12.54 10.58
N HIS A 227 -1.75 -13.00 11.48
CA HIS A 227 -2.03 -12.35 12.74
C HIS A 227 -1.68 -13.28 13.92
N PHE A 228 -1.00 -12.72 14.93
CA PHE A 228 -0.69 -13.40 16.19
C PHE A 228 -1.43 -12.68 17.31
N LYS A 229 -2.36 -13.36 17.97
CA LYS A 229 -3.16 -12.76 19.05
C LYS A 229 -2.39 -12.61 20.34
N ASN A 230 -2.86 -11.68 21.19
CA ASN A 230 -2.40 -11.49 22.57
C ASN A 230 -0.90 -11.24 22.74
N CYS A 231 -0.24 -10.69 21.74
CA CYS A 231 1.19 -10.37 21.77
C CYS A 231 1.53 -8.96 21.25
N ASP A 232 0.53 -8.07 21.18
CA ASP A 232 0.72 -6.65 20.80
C ASP A 232 1.68 -5.89 21.71
N HIS A 233 1.81 -6.31 22.98
CA HIS A 233 2.75 -5.77 23.96
C HIS A 233 4.23 -5.97 23.58
N LEU A 234 4.55 -6.87 22.65
CA LEU A 234 5.93 -7.12 22.21
C LEU A 234 6.50 -6.00 21.33
N LEU A 235 5.67 -5.15 20.75
CA LEU A 235 6.12 -3.99 19.98
C LEU A 235 5.29 -2.76 20.38
N SER A 236 5.94 -1.62 20.43
CA SER A 236 5.27 -0.35 20.70
C SER A 236 4.84 0.39 19.42
N ARG A 237 5.46 0.05 18.27
CA ARG A 237 5.27 0.68 16.96
C ARG A 237 5.47 -0.32 15.81
N PRO A 238 5.09 0.03 14.58
CA PRO A 238 5.44 -0.78 13.41
C PRO A 238 6.96 -0.86 13.22
N VAL A 239 7.45 -2.08 12.96
CA VAL A 239 8.87 -2.34 12.68
C VAL A 239 8.97 -3.04 11.32
N ILE A 240 9.81 -2.51 10.43
CA ILE A 240 10.08 -3.06 9.10
C ILE A 240 11.49 -3.63 9.07
N PHE A 241 11.63 -4.90 8.75
CA PHE A 241 12.95 -5.50 8.50
C PHE A 241 13.23 -5.50 6.99
N SER A 242 14.03 -4.52 6.57
CA SER A 242 14.24 -4.21 5.15
C SER A 242 14.91 -5.35 4.38
N ASN A 243 15.88 -6.07 4.97
CA ASN A 243 16.59 -7.17 4.29
C ASN A 243 15.70 -8.34 3.87
N ARG A 244 14.58 -8.55 4.58
CA ARG A 244 13.65 -9.64 4.28
C ARG A 244 12.31 -9.15 3.75
N GLY A 245 12.11 -7.84 3.61
CA GLY A 245 10.92 -7.23 3.03
C GLY A 245 9.62 -7.57 3.76
N PHE A 246 9.65 -7.57 5.10
CA PHE A 246 8.45 -7.74 5.93
C PHE A 246 8.40 -6.74 7.06
N GLY A 247 7.21 -6.53 7.59
CA GLY A 247 6.97 -5.69 8.74
C GLY A 247 6.04 -6.32 9.74
N ILE A 248 6.17 -5.90 11.00
CA ILE A 248 5.28 -6.30 12.09
C ILE A 248 4.67 -5.02 12.67
N THR A 249 3.36 -5.03 12.85
CA THR A 249 2.61 -3.89 13.39
C THR A 249 1.80 -4.33 14.60
N PRO A 250 1.92 -3.64 15.76
CA PRO A 250 1.01 -3.86 16.88
C PRO A 250 -0.40 -3.40 16.50
N MET A 251 -1.33 -4.34 16.61
CA MET A 251 -2.76 -4.13 16.33
C MET A 251 -3.53 -4.18 17.65
N GLU A 252 -4.83 -3.90 17.60
CA GLU A 252 -5.70 -3.89 18.78
C GLU A 252 -5.72 -5.23 19.56
N GLN A 253 -5.52 -6.35 18.86
CA GLN A 253 -5.64 -7.69 19.44
C GLN A 253 -4.39 -8.56 19.26
N GLY A 254 -3.22 -7.97 18.96
CA GLY A 254 -2.00 -8.72 18.75
C GLY A 254 -1.09 -8.11 17.70
N LEU A 255 -0.27 -8.92 17.07
CA LEU A 255 0.69 -8.50 16.05
C LEU A 255 0.23 -8.93 14.64
N ARG A 256 0.24 -8.00 13.70
CA ARG A 256 0.08 -8.30 12.27
C ARG A 256 1.44 -8.32 11.59
N VAL A 257 1.79 -9.46 11.02
CA VAL A 257 2.99 -9.63 10.20
C VAL A 257 2.61 -9.53 8.74
N VAL A 258 3.18 -8.57 8.04
CA VAL A 258 2.89 -8.30 6.61
C VAL A 258 4.16 -8.38 5.80
N GLY A 259 4.06 -8.79 4.55
CA GLY A 259 5.22 -8.75 3.68
C GLY A 259 4.97 -9.43 2.35
N THR A 260 6.07 -9.65 1.67
CA THR A 260 6.17 -10.27 0.36
C THR A 260 5.45 -9.51 -0.75
N VAL A 261 6.02 -9.60 -1.94
CA VAL A 261 5.42 -9.20 -3.19
C VAL A 261 5.37 -10.45 -4.07
N GLU A 262 4.19 -10.85 -4.50
CA GLU A 262 4.03 -11.95 -5.44
C GLU A 262 3.29 -11.46 -6.69
N PHE A 263 3.90 -11.63 -7.85
CA PHE A 263 3.24 -11.43 -9.13
C PHE A 263 2.53 -12.70 -9.56
N GLY A 264 1.21 -12.69 -9.60
CA GLY A 264 0.41 -13.88 -9.87
C GLY A 264 -1.04 -13.58 -10.24
N GLY A 265 -1.37 -12.32 -10.50
CA GLY A 265 -2.72 -11.89 -10.87
C GLY A 265 -3.76 -12.12 -9.78
N LEU A 266 -5.02 -11.89 -10.13
CA LEU A 266 -6.14 -11.87 -9.19
C LEU A 266 -6.67 -13.27 -8.85
N ASN A 267 -6.49 -14.27 -9.73
CA ASN A 267 -7.21 -15.55 -9.65
C ASN A 267 -6.42 -16.70 -9.03
N ASN A 268 -5.10 -16.55 -8.85
CA ASN A 268 -4.29 -17.61 -8.23
C ASN A 268 -4.62 -17.73 -6.74
N PRO A 269 -4.66 -18.93 -6.17
CA PRO A 269 -4.94 -19.14 -4.75
C PRO A 269 -3.81 -18.57 -3.87
N LEU A 270 -4.11 -18.43 -2.59
CA LEU A 270 -3.14 -18.03 -1.55
C LEU A 270 -1.96 -19.03 -1.52
N SER A 271 -0.75 -18.51 -1.43
CA SER A 271 0.49 -19.29 -1.37
C SER A 271 0.85 -19.63 0.08
N LYS A 272 0.71 -20.91 0.46
CA LYS A 272 1.08 -21.38 1.80
C LYS A 272 2.57 -21.21 2.12
N SER A 273 3.45 -21.25 1.10
CA SER A 273 4.88 -20.99 1.30
C SER A 273 5.14 -19.54 1.76
N ARG A 274 4.37 -18.56 1.24
CA ARG A 274 4.50 -17.15 1.66
C ARG A 274 4.02 -16.95 3.09
N ILE A 275 2.96 -17.61 3.48
CA ILE A 275 2.49 -17.63 4.88
C ILE A 275 3.57 -18.21 5.80
N LYS A 276 4.13 -19.37 5.46
CA LYS A 276 5.22 -19.98 6.24
C LYS A 276 6.43 -19.06 6.38
N ASN A 277 6.79 -18.33 5.32
CA ASN A 277 7.87 -17.35 5.35
C ASN A 277 7.58 -16.20 6.33
N LEU A 278 6.36 -15.66 6.34
CA LEU A 278 5.98 -14.61 7.29
C LEU A 278 6.07 -15.09 8.74
N ILE A 279 5.57 -16.31 9.03
CA ILE A 279 5.66 -16.91 10.35
C ILE A 279 7.12 -17.10 10.78
N SER A 280 7.97 -17.64 9.90
CA SER A 280 9.39 -17.83 10.15
C SER A 280 10.11 -16.50 10.42
N ASN A 281 9.77 -15.48 9.63
CA ASN A 281 10.35 -14.13 9.79
C ASN A 281 9.92 -13.47 11.10
N ALA A 282 8.66 -13.62 11.51
CA ALA A 282 8.19 -13.11 12.78
C ALA A 282 8.92 -13.78 13.97
N LYS A 283 9.06 -15.10 13.95
CA LYS A 283 9.82 -15.86 14.96
C LYS A 283 11.32 -15.53 14.94
N TYR A 284 11.89 -15.23 13.78
CA TYR A 284 13.25 -14.75 13.67
C TYR A 284 13.44 -13.42 14.40
N MET A 285 12.49 -12.49 14.25
CA MET A 285 12.55 -11.15 14.86
C MET A 285 12.23 -11.16 16.35
N LEU A 286 11.19 -11.87 16.78
CA LEU A 286 10.62 -11.75 18.13
C LEU A 286 10.81 -13.00 19.00
N GLY A 287 11.22 -14.14 18.43
CA GLY A 287 11.31 -15.40 19.15
C GLY A 287 10.04 -16.21 19.12
N ASP A 288 9.71 -16.82 20.24
CA ASP A 288 8.52 -17.66 20.32
C ASP A 288 7.25 -16.80 20.29
N LEU A 289 6.36 -17.18 19.40
CA LEU A 289 5.07 -16.55 19.21
C LEU A 289 3.97 -17.63 19.31
N PRO A 290 2.76 -17.27 19.74
CA PRO A 290 1.63 -18.19 19.73
C PRO A 290 1.33 -18.71 18.33
N GLU A 291 0.32 -19.59 18.20
CA GLU A 291 -0.17 -19.98 16.89
C GLU A 291 -0.75 -18.76 16.17
N HIS A 292 -0.47 -18.69 14.86
CA HIS A 292 -1.01 -17.62 14.02
C HIS A 292 -2.47 -17.91 13.65
N GLU A 293 -3.18 -16.83 13.44
CA GLU A 293 -4.54 -16.82 12.90
C GLU A 293 -4.62 -15.94 11.65
N ASP A 294 -5.74 -16.00 10.93
CA ASP A 294 -6.08 -15.08 9.84
C ASP A 294 -5.02 -14.97 8.74
N GLU A 295 -4.80 -16.05 8.02
CA GLU A 295 -4.02 -16.01 6.78
C GLU A 295 -4.76 -15.19 5.72
N TRP A 296 -4.15 -14.13 5.25
CA TRP A 296 -4.79 -13.24 4.30
C TRP A 296 -3.94 -12.94 3.07
N LEU A 297 -4.61 -12.82 1.96
CA LEU A 297 -4.06 -12.39 0.67
C LEU A 297 -4.76 -11.12 0.20
N GLY A 298 -3.99 -10.08 -0.10
CA GLY A 298 -4.48 -8.83 -0.69
C GLY A 298 -3.86 -8.52 -2.03
N PHE A 299 -4.54 -7.67 -2.78
CA PHE A 299 -4.19 -7.28 -4.14
C PHE A 299 -3.85 -5.79 -4.17
N ARG A 300 -2.54 -5.45 -4.16
CA ARG A 300 -2.11 -4.06 -4.31
C ARG A 300 -2.30 -3.63 -5.77
N PRO A 301 -3.03 -2.56 -6.04
CA PRO A 301 -3.18 -2.03 -7.40
C PRO A 301 -1.90 -1.33 -7.83
N SER A 302 -1.08 -1.97 -8.66
CA SER A 302 0.27 -1.52 -8.95
C SER A 302 0.45 -1.05 -10.38
N LEU A 303 1.07 0.12 -10.53
CA LEU A 303 1.42 0.75 -11.80
C LEU A 303 2.94 0.78 -11.99
N PRO A 304 3.45 0.67 -13.22
CA PRO A 304 4.89 0.59 -13.45
C PRO A 304 5.69 1.84 -13.09
N ASP A 305 5.04 2.99 -12.97
CA ASP A 305 5.64 4.29 -12.61
C ASP A 305 5.46 4.67 -11.14
N PHE A 306 4.75 3.83 -10.37
CA PHE A 306 4.44 4.04 -8.95
C PHE A 306 3.59 5.27 -8.63
N LEU A 307 2.94 5.89 -9.61
CA LEU A 307 1.99 6.99 -9.37
C LEU A 307 0.55 6.49 -9.42
N PRO A 308 -0.32 6.91 -8.49
CA PRO A 308 -1.74 6.58 -8.56
C PRO A 308 -2.44 7.29 -9.73
N VAL A 309 -3.49 6.69 -10.26
CA VAL A 309 -4.37 7.30 -11.25
C VAL A 309 -5.49 8.03 -10.52
N MET A 310 -5.46 9.35 -10.56
CA MET A 310 -6.48 10.23 -9.98
C MET A 310 -6.83 11.32 -10.99
N GLY A 311 -8.11 11.45 -11.31
CA GLY A 311 -8.61 12.48 -12.23
C GLY A 311 -9.62 11.99 -13.24
N PRO A 312 -10.03 12.86 -14.20
CA PRO A 312 -11.00 12.50 -15.22
C PRO A 312 -10.47 11.47 -16.21
N SER A 313 -11.37 10.69 -16.77
CA SER A 313 -11.10 9.87 -17.94
C SER A 313 -10.71 10.75 -19.13
N LYS A 314 -9.85 10.21 -20.01
CA LYS A 314 -9.47 10.93 -21.23
C LYS A 314 -10.58 10.97 -22.27
N ASN A 315 -11.42 9.92 -22.29
CA ASN A 315 -12.43 9.72 -23.31
C ASN A 315 -13.83 10.16 -22.84
N TYR A 316 -14.06 10.17 -21.51
CA TYR A 316 -15.42 10.35 -20.95
C TYR A 316 -15.40 11.34 -19.80
N LYS A 317 -15.82 12.59 -20.03
CA LYS A 317 -15.79 13.69 -19.05
C LYS A 317 -16.55 13.39 -17.73
N ASN A 318 -17.52 12.47 -17.75
CA ASN A 318 -18.32 12.13 -16.57
C ASN A 318 -17.79 10.88 -15.82
N ILE A 319 -16.61 10.36 -16.21
CA ILE A 319 -15.90 9.28 -15.51
C ILE A 319 -14.63 9.83 -14.88
N PHE A 320 -14.43 9.48 -13.63
CA PHE A 320 -13.22 9.79 -12.86
C PHE A 320 -12.56 8.51 -12.36
N TYR A 321 -11.26 8.58 -12.14
CA TYR A 321 -10.44 7.48 -11.61
C TYR A 321 -9.85 7.83 -10.24
N CYS A 322 -9.82 6.85 -9.35
CA CYS A 322 -9.15 6.93 -8.05
C CYS A 322 -8.64 5.54 -7.65
N PHE A 323 -7.52 5.09 -8.24
CA PHE A 323 -6.93 3.78 -7.97
C PHE A 323 -5.42 3.76 -8.27
N GLY A 324 -4.77 2.62 -8.09
CA GLY A 324 -3.35 2.47 -8.41
C GLY A 324 -2.39 2.91 -7.30
N HIS A 325 -2.86 2.96 -6.05
CA HIS A 325 -2.12 3.46 -4.89
C HIS A 325 -1.10 2.46 -4.32
N HIS A 326 -0.85 1.33 -4.98
CA HIS A 326 0.08 0.30 -4.51
C HIS A 326 -0.21 -0.15 -3.07
N HIS A 327 0.80 -0.12 -2.19
CA HIS A 327 0.66 -0.38 -0.76
C HIS A 327 0.25 0.87 0.05
N LEU A 328 0.04 2.01 -0.60
CA LEU A 328 -0.25 3.30 0.03
C LEU A 328 -1.74 3.68 0.01
N GLY A 329 -2.61 2.79 -0.45
CA GLY A 329 -4.05 3.09 -0.57
C GLY A 329 -4.69 3.51 0.75
N TRP A 330 -4.30 2.89 1.87
CA TRP A 330 -4.72 3.33 3.20
C TRP A 330 -4.21 4.75 3.50
N THR A 331 -2.92 4.99 3.32
CA THR A 331 -2.30 6.30 3.62
C THR A 331 -2.88 7.44 2.79
N LEU A 332 -3.12 7.20 1.51
CA LEU A 332 -3.56 8.22 0.54
C LEU A 332 -5.08 8.33 0.41
N GLY A 333 -5.87 7.44 1.02
CA GLY A 333 -7.33 7.40 0.85
C GLY A 333 -8.01 8.76 1.01
N PRO A 334 -7.89 9.46 2.16
CA PRO A 334 -8.56 10.73 2.38
C PRO A 334 -8.14 11.83 1.41
N ILE A 335 -6.82 12.01 1.18
CA ILE A 335 -6.35 13.05 0.26
C ILE A 335 -6.75 12.76 -1.18
N SER A 336 -6.74 11.50 -1.61
CA SER A 336 -7.21 11.10 -2.94
C SER A 336 -8.70 11.38 -3.13
N GLY A 337 -9.50 11.09 -2.10
CA GLY A 337 -10.92 11.43 -2.07
C GLY A 337 -11.16 12.93 -2.18
N LYS A 338 -10.40 13.73 -1.42
CA LYS A 338 -10.48 15.21 -1.44
C LYS A 338 -10.11 15.79 -2.81
N ILE A 339 -9.05 15.29 -3.44
CA ILE A 339 -8.62 15.71 -4.78
C ILE A 339 -9.69 15.39 -5.82
N VAL A 340 -10.17 14.14 -5.87
CA VAL A 340 -11.13 13.71 -6.89
C VAL A 340 -12.49 14.38 -6.69
N SER A 341 -12.96 14.54 -5.46
CA SER A 341 -14.22 15.26 -5.18
C SER A 341 -14.15 16.74 -5.57
N GLY A 342 -12.97 17.37 -5.34
CA GLY A 342 -12.74 18.74 -5.78
C GLY A 342 -12.77 18.89 -7.30
N MET A 343 -12.19 17.96 -8.05
CA MET A 343 -12.27 17.94 -9.51
C MET A 343 -13.72 17.78 -10.00
N ILE A 344 -14.50 16.89 -9.38
CA ILE A 344 -15.91 16.67 -9.71
C ILE A 344 -16.75 17.94 -9.45
N ALA A 345 -16.49 18.64 -8.36
CA ALA A 345 -17.23 19.86 -8.00
C ALA A 345 -16.89 21.05 -8.90
N ASN A 346 -15.65 21.17 -9.35
CA ASN A 346 -15.19 22.30 -10.17
C ASN A 346 -15.52 22.18 -11.67
N GLU A 347 -16.00 21.03 -12.12
CA GLU A 347 -16.51 20.82 -13.49
C GLU A 347 -17.98 21.20 -13.67
N ASN A 348 -18.65 21.70 -12.63
CA ASN A 348 -19.96 22.31 -12.69
C ASN A 348 -19.80 23.82 -12.90
#